data_8dc93e1a6f8fc807a38ba5e78524e5e8
#
_entry.id   8dc93e1a6f8fc807a38ba5e78524e5e8
#
_cell.length_a   1.000
_cell.length_b   1.000
_cell.length_c   1.000
_cell.angle_alpha   90.00
_cell.angle_beta   90.00
_cell.angle_gamma   90.00
#
_symmetry.space_group_name_H-M   'P 1'
#
loop_
_entity.id
_entity.type
_entity.pdbx_description
1 polymer ?
#
loop_
_entity_poly.entity_id
_entity_poly.type
_entity_poly.pdbx_seq_one_letter_code
_entity_poly.pdbx_strand_id
1 'polypeptide(L)'
;AIYRYDNTSKKWQRIKTVKAVSFTDSGLARAKGYSYKVKAVKKSGGKEYISVSYSKAVEAVTKPAKASCTAKSAGSGSIEVSWKAVGGASGYEIYSSSNGSDYVKSAKVGGSQKSAIVSGFEPYSLRMVKVRAYKTVNGKTSYGAFSQAVMVIVR
;
A
#
# COMPACT_ATOMS: atom_id res chain seq x y z
N ALA A 1 -10.04 24.70 7.84
CA ALA A 1 -9.04 24.66 6.76
C ALA A 1 -8.14 23.44 6.92
N ILE A 2 -7.91 22.77 5.83
CA ILE A 2 -7.12 21.53 5.77
C ILE A 2 -5.79 21.87 5.11
N TYR A 3 -4.72 21.44 5.74
CA TYR A 3 -3.35 21.64 5.28
C TYR A 3 -2.68 20.30 5.04
N ARG A 4 -1.96 20.19 3.93
CA ARG A 4 -1.10 19.07 3.59
C ARG A 4 0.35 19.54 3.55
N TYR A 5 1.27 18.72 4.09
CA TYR A 5 2.71 19.03 4.02
C TYR A 5 3.23 18.82 2.59
N ASP A 6 3.86 19.84 2.05
CA ASP A 6 4.53 19.76 0.75
C ASP A 6 6.02 19.47 0.96
N ASN A 7 6.44 18.28 0.51
CA ASN A 7 7.83 17.83 0.64
C ASN A 7 8.82 18.62 -0.24
N THR A 8 8.34 19.31 -1.27
CA THR A 8 9.19 20.13 -2.14
C THR A 8 9.48 21.48 -1.50
N SER A 9 8.44 22.21 -1.12
CA SER A 9 8.58 23.52 -0.50
C SER A 9 8.89 23.47 1.01
N LYS A 10 8.83 22.26 1.64
CA LYS A 10 9.00 22.04 3.09
C LYS A 10 8.03 22.86 3.95
N LYS A 11 6.81 23.10 3.44
CA LYS A 11 5.78 23.94 4.08
C LYS A 11 4.44 23.25 4.14
N TRP A 12 3.62 23.67 5.11
CA TRP A 12 2.21 23.31 5.20
C TRP A 12 1.41 24.15 4.23
N GLN A 13 0.83 23.55 3.21
CA GLN A 13 0.00 24.22 2.21
C GLN A 13 -1.48 23.96 2.51
N ARG A 14 -2.28 25.03 2.52
CA ARG A 14 -3.74 24.93 2.63
C ARG A 14 -4.29 24.36 1.32
N ILE A 15 -4.87 23.17 1.38
CA ILE A 15 -5.42 22.48 0.22
C ILE A 15 -6.94 22.68 0.08
N LYS A 16 -7.67 22.87 1.19
CA LYS A 16 -9.12 23.07 1.18
C LYS A 16 -9.63 23.75 2.46
N THR A 17 -10.77 24.42 2.33
CA THR A 17 -11.62 24.81 3.47
C THR A 17 -12.98 24.18 3.27
N VAL A 18 -13.49 23.49 4.30
CA VAL A 18 -14.79 22.82 4.29
C VAL A 18 -15.60 23.24 5.52
N LYS A 19 -16.93 23.17 5.40
CA LYS A 19 -17.84 23.27 6.55
C LYS A 19 -18.13 21.91 7.18
N ALA A 20 -17.94 20.83 6.38
CA ALA A 20 -18.15 19.44 6.83
C ALA A 20 -17.10 19.00 7.84
N VAL A 21 -17.43 18.00 8.64
CA VAL A 21 -16.54 17.38 9.65
C VAL A 21 -15.53 16.42 9.04
N SER A 22 -15.64 16.13 7.74
CA SER A 22 -14.72 15.24 7.01
C SER A 22 -14.37 15.83 5.63
N PHE A 23 -13.23 15.41 5.12
CA PHE A 23 -12.75 15.76 3.78
C PHE A 23 -11.92 14.60 3.21
N THR A 24 -12.14 14.28 1.93
CA THR A 24 -11.35 13.29 1.21
C THR A 24 -10.40 14.02 0.25
N ASP A 25 -9.10 13.82 0.43
CA ASP A 25 -8.07 14.29 -0.51
C ASP A 25 -7.89 13.24 -1.61
N SER A 26 -8.14 13.61 -2.85
CA SER A 26 -8.13 12.72 -4.01
C SER A 26 -7.05 13.11 -5.02
N GLY A 27 -6.80 12.25 -6.02
CA GLY A 27 -5.76 12.50 -7.02
C GLY A 27 -4.33 12.36 -6.49
N LEU A 28 -4.15 11.70 -5.35
CA LEU A 28 -2.85 11.51 -4.72
C LEU A 28 -2.04 10.42 -5.42
N ALA A 29 -0.70 10.58 -5.43
CA ALA A 29 0.20 9.55 -5.92
C ALA A 29 0.08 8.27 -5.08
N ARG A 30 0.17 7.11 -5.72
CA ARG A 30 0.13 5.79 -5.07
C ARG A 30 1.42 5.52 -4.29
N ALA A 31 1.35 4.62 -3.32
CA ALA A 31 2.48 4.17 -2.50
C ALA A 31 3.30 5.33 -1.90
N LYS A 32 2.62 6.36 -1.43
CA LYS A 32 3.24 7.58 -0.89
C LYS A 32 2.64 7.97 0.47
N GLY A 33 3.49 8.49 1.36
CA GLY A 33 3.07 9.06 2.64
C GLY A 33 2.65 10.52 2.48
N TYR A 34 1.64 10.92 3.26
CA TYR A 34 1.12 12.28 3.33
C TYR A 34 0.84 12.66 4.77
N SER A 35 1.11 13.91 5.12
CA SER A 35 0.86 14.45 6.46
C SER A 35 -0.16 15.58 6.37
N TYR A 36 -1.10 15.60 7.30
CA TYR A 36 -2.18 16.57 7.34
C TYR A 36 -2.29 17.25 8.71
N LYS A 37 -2.71 18.53 8.67
CA LYS A 37 -3.12 19.31 9.84
C LYS A 37 -4.38 20.09 9.51
N VAL A 38 -5.12 20.49 10.52
CA VAL A 38 -6.29 21.36 10.35
C VAL A 38 -6.17 22.60 11.22
N LYS A 39 -6.84 23.68 10.77
CA LYS A 39 -7.12 24.89 11.55
C LYS A 39 -8.62 25.18 11.51
N ALA A 40 -9.16 25.66 12.61
CA ALA A 40 -10.52 26.20 12.62
C ALA A 40 -10.57 27.49 11.80
N VAL A 41 -11.71 27.69 11.12
CA VAL A 41 -11.96 28.90 10.31
C VAL A 41 -13.36 29.43 10.62
N LYS A 42 -13.46 30.71 10.93
CA LYS A 42 -14.71 31.44 11.06
C LYS A 42 -14.77 32.55 10.02
N LYS A 43 -15.87 32.70 9.32
CA LYS A 43 -16.13 33.84 8.44
C LYS A 43 -17.19 34.74 9.08
N SER A 44 -16.90 36.03 9.18
CA SER A 44 -17.79 37.04 9.76
C SER A 44 -17.51 38.38 9.11
N GLY A 45 -18.55 39.11 8.68
CA GLY A 45 -18.42 40.45 8.06
C GLY A 45 -17.50 40.45 6.81
N GLY A 46 -17.52 39.40 5.97
CA GLY A 46 -16.68 39.27 4.79
C GLY A 46 -15.21 38.92 5.09
N LYS A 47 -14.82 38.85 6.36
CA LYS A 47 -13.46 38.50 6.80
C LYS A 47 -13.37 37.03 7.22
N GLU A 48 -12.18 36.46 7.00
CA GLU A 48 -11.84 35.11 7.44
C GLU A 48 -10.90 35.17 8.66
N TYR A 49 -11.30 34.49 9.74
CA TYR A 49 -10.53 34.35 10.97
C TYR A 49 -10.08 32.89 11.08
N ILE A 50 -8.77 32.68 11.20
CA ILE A 50 -8.16 31.35 11.25
C ILE A 50 -7.49 31.16 12.60
N SER A 51 -7.67 30.00 13.25
CA SER A 51 -6.99 29.70 14.51
C SER A 51 -5.48 29.84 14.38
N VAL A 52 -4.81 30.34 15.42
CA VAL A 52 -3.36 30.52 15.48
C VAL A 52 -2.69 29.13 15.36
N SER A 53 -3.15 28.18 16.15
CA SER A 53 -2.53 26.85 16.24
C SER A 53 -3.12 25.86 15.23
N TYR A 54 -2.26 24.97 14.75
CA TYR A 54 -2.65 23.76 14.03
C TYR A 54 -3.09 22.65 14.99
N SER A 55 -3.89 21.73 14.48
CA SER A 55 -4.06 20.42 15.14
C SER A 55 -2.72 19.65 15.17
N LYS A 56 -2.69 18.56 15.95
CA LYS A 56 -1.64 17.53 15.82
C LYS A 56 -1.62 17.01 14.37
N ALA A 57 -0.43 16.70 13.87
CA ALA A 57 -0.29 16.11 12.54
C ALA A 57 -0.83 14.69 12.48
N VAL A 58 -1.48 14.35 11.37
CA VAL A 58 -1.96 12.99 11.07
C VAL A 58 -1.27 12.49 9.82
N GLU A 59 -0.72 11.29 9.89
CA GLU A 59 -0.05 10.62 8.78
C GLU A 59 -1.01 9.65 8.06
N ALA A 60 -0.93 9.63 6.74
CA ALA A 60 -1.66 8.70 5.89
C ALA A 60 -0.72 8.12 4.82
N VAL A 61 -0.96 6.88 4.40
CA VAL A 61 -0.20 6.23 3.34
C VAL A 61 -1.16 5.73 2.27
N THR A 62 -0.95 6.15 1.02
CA THR A 62 -1.77 5.70 -0.11
C THR A 62 -1.39 4.28 -0.51
N LYS A 63 -2.40 3.52 -0.98
CA LYS A 63 -2.22 2.13 -1.41
C LYS A 63 -1.29 2.03 -2.63
N PRO A 64 -0.36 1.05 -2.68
CA PRO A 64 0.34 0.68 -3.90
C PRO A 64 -0.62 0.25 -5.02
N ALA A 65 -0.13 0.24 -6.25
CA ALA A 65 -0.86 -0.36 -7.35
C ALA A 65 -1.02 -1.87 -7.15
N LYS A 66 -1.99 -2.47 -7.86
CA LYS A 66 -2.18 -3.92 -7.90
C LYS A 66 -0.92 -4.57 -8.49
N ALA A 67 -0.43 -5.62 -7.83
CA ALA A 67 0.65 -6.44 -8.35
C ALA A 67 0.14 -7.39 -9.47
N SER A 68 1.06 -7.84 -10.33
CA SER A 68 0.87 -9.02 -11.18
C SER A 68 1.77 -10.13 -10.65
N CYS A 69 1.48 -11.40 -10.92
CA CYS A 69 2.44 -12.46 -10.65
C CYS A 69 2.38 -13.58 -11.68
N THR A 70 3.46 -14.33 -11.75
CA THR A 70 3.58 -15.62 -12.41
C THR A 70 4.19 -16.60 -11.42
N ALA A 71 4.00 -17.91 -11.61
CA ALA A 71 4.57 -18.92 -10.76
C ALA A 71 4.96 -20.15 -11.60
N LYS A 72 6.04 -20.81 -11.20
CA LYS A 72 6.49 -22.10 -11.77
C LYS A 72 7.08 -22.96 -10.67
N SER A 73 7.06 -24.27 -10.86
CA SER A 73 7.78 -25.17 -9.96
C SER A 73 9.30 -24.88 -9.99
N ALA A 74 9.91 -24.88 -8.83
CA ALA A 74 11.37 -24.75 -8.66
C ALA A 74 12.03 -26.06 -8.20
N GLY A 75 11.30 -27.17 -8.28
CA GLY A 75 11.73 -28.52 -7.86
C GLY A 75 11.57 -28.76 -6.35
N SER A 76 11.63 -30.02 -5.96
CA SER A 76 11.69 -30.46 -4.54
C SER A 76 10.75 -29.73 -3.59
N GLY A 77 9.46 -29.69 -3.91
CA GLY A 77 8.46 -29.05 -3.03
C GLY A 77 8.55 -27.52 -2.99
N SER A 78 9.08 -26.88 -4.04
CA SER A 78 9.30 -25.44 -4.10
C SER A 78 8.65 -24.81 -5.32
N ILE A 79 8.26 -23.53 -5.18
CA ILE A 79 7.68 -22.70 -6.23
C ILE A 79 8.49 -21.41 -6.33
N GLU A 80 8.90 -21.03 -7.53
CA GLU A 80 9.37 -19.68 -7.82
C GLU A 80 8.17 -18.81 -8.23
N VAL A 81 7.93 -17.75 -7.48
CA VAL A 81 6.90 -16.74 -7.77
C VAL A 81 7.60 -15.47 -8.21
N SER A 82 7.20 -14.92 -9.36
CA SER A 82 7.79 -13.69 -9.93
C SER A 82 6.71 -12.64 -10.18
N TRP A 83 7.09 -11.36 -10.13
CA TRP A 83 6.17 -10.23 -10.33
C TRP A 83 6.85 -9.04 -10.99
N LYS A 84 6.04 -8.14 -11.57
CA LYS A 84 6.53 -6.83 -12.03
C LYS A 84 6.66 -5.87 -10.86
N ALA A 85 7.71 -5.04 -10.87
CA ALA A 85 7.92 -4.01 -9.87
C ALA A 85 6.71 -3.05 -9.79
N VAL A 86 6.26 -2.76 -8.58
CA VAL A 86 5.21 -1.78 -8.30
C VAL A 86 5.88 -0.50 -7.79
N GLY A 87 5.69 0.60 -8.51
CA GLY A 87 6.33 1.87 -8.17
C GLY A 87 6.06 2.32 -6.74
N GLY A 88 7.12 2.66 -6.02
CA GLY A 88 7.07 3.14 -4.64
C GLY A 88 6.82 2.08 -3.57
N ALA A 89 6.65 0.79 -3.92
CA ALA A 89 6.45 -0.28 -2.95
C ALA A 89 7.65 -0.41 -1.99
N SER A 90 7.37 -0.66 -0.73
CA SER A 90 8.39 -1.03 0.27
C SER A 90 8.69 -2.52 0.24
N GLY A 91 7.79 -3.33 -0.31
CA GLY A 91 7.99 -4.77 -0.47
C GLY A 91 6.71 -5.47 -0.95
N TYR A 92 6.78 -6.80 -0.91
CA TYR A 92 5.74 -7.68 -1.40
C TYR A 92 5.44 -8.78 -0.39
N GLU A 93 4.20 -9.20 -0.35
CA GLU A 93 3.77 -10.39 0.38
C GLU A 93 3.22 -11.41 -0.61
N ILE A 94 3.69 -12.65 -0.49
CA ILE A 94 3.28 -13.80 -1.27
C ILE A 94 2.35 -14.65 -0.41
N TYR A 95 1.24 -15.07 -0.96
CA TYR A 95 0.26 -15.93 -0.32
C TYR A 95 0.04 -17.17 -1.18
N SER A 96 -0.11 -18.32 -0.54
CA SER A 96 -0.44 -19.58 -1.21
C SER A 96 -1.66 -20.24 -0.60
N SER A 97 -2.34 -21.06 -1.40
CA SER A 97 -3.49 -21.87 -1.02
C SER A 97 -3.47 -23.20 -1.74
N SER A 98 -3.97 -24.25 -1.11
CA SER A 98 -4.20 -25.57 -1.73
C SER A 98 -5.62 -25.72 -2.31
N ASN A 99 -6.57 -24.90 -1.85
CA ASN A 99 -8.00 -25.02 -2.20
C ASN A 99 -8.57 -23.78 -2.92
N GLY A 100 -7.74 -22.72 -3.12
CA GLY A 100 -8.15 -21.47 -3.78
C GLY A 100 -8.96 -20.52 -2.89
N SER A 101 -9.29 -20.88 -1.67
CA SER A 101 -10.06 -20.09 -0.72
C SER A 101 -9.19 -19.63 0.46
N ASP A 102 -8.53 -20.55 1.12
CA ASP A 102 -7.75 -20.31 2.33
C ASP A 102 -6.31 -19.98 1.98
N TYR A 103 -6.03 -18.70 1.88
CA TYR A 103 -4.70 -18.19 1.57
C TYR A 103 -3.92 -17.87 2.84
N VAL A 104 -2.76 -18.49 2.98
CA VAL A 104 -1.79 -18.18 4.04
C VAL A 104 -0.60 -17.41 3.48
N LYS A 105 -0.05 -16.50 4.27
CA LYS A 105 1.14 -15.77 3.89
C LYS A 105 2.35 -16.70 3.93
N SER A 106 2.95 -16.90 2.78
CA SER A 106 4.08 -17.83 2.58
C SER A 106 5.43 -17.12 2.58
N ALA A 107 5.48 -15.85 2.14
CA ALA A 107 6.70 -15.05 2.18
C ALA A 107 6.41 -13.55 2.25
N LYS A 108 7.39 -12.80 2.76
CA LYS A 108 7.44 -11.34 2.73
C LYS A 108 8.85 -10.91 2.32
N VAL A 109 8.94 -10.06 1.31
CA VAL A 109 10.23 -9.64 0.72
C VAL A 109 10.29 -8.13 0.52
N GLY A 110 11.50 -7.60 0.33
CA GLY A 110 11.76 -6.18 0.12
C GLY A 110 11.33 -5.67 -1.26
N GLY A 111 11.30 -4.34 -1.43
CA GLY A 111 10.80 -3.68 -2.65
C GLY A 111 11.69 -3.86 -3.88
N SER A 112 12.96 -4.18 -3.72
CA SER A 112 13.89 -4.48 -4.81
C SER A 112 13.71 -5.86 -5.44
N GLN A 113 13.11 -6.80 -4.69
CA GLN A 113 12.87 -8.17 -5.14
C GLN A 113 11.78 -8.23 -6.23
N LYS A 114 11.98 -9.06 -7.23
CA LYS A 114 11.04 -9.33 -8.32
C LYS A 114 10.63 -10.81 -8.40
N SER A 115 11.23 -11.64 -7.57
CA SER A 115 10.86 -13.04 -7.37
C SER A 115 11.18 -13.50 -5.96
N ALA A 116 10.58 -14.62 -5.57
CA ALA A 116 10.90 -15.34 -4.35
C ALA A 116 10.65 -16.84 -4.56
N ILE A 117 11.45 -17.67 -3.90
CA ILE A 117 11.21 -19.11 -3.80
C ILE A 117 10.45 -19.35 -2.50
N VAL A 118 9.36 -20.08 -2.60
CA VAL A 118 8.57 -20.55 -1.47
C VAL A 118 8.63 -22.07 -1.45
N SER A 119 9.05 -22.63 -0.33
CA SER A 119 9.30 -24.06 -0.16
C SER A 119 8.38 -24.69 0.90
N GLY A 120 8.47 -26.01 1.07
CA GLY A 120 7.71 -26.73 2.08
C GLY A 120 6.34 -27.21 1.58
N PHE A 121 6.17 -27.35 0.29
CA PHE A 121 4.99 -27.92 -0.33
C PHE A 121 5.19 -29.41 -0.65
N GLU A 122 4.14 -30.19 -0.55
CA GLU A 122 4.16 -31.57 -1.01
C GLU A 122 4.39 -31.62 -2.53
N PRO A 123 5.31 -32.48 -3.02
CA PRO A 123 5.48 -32.71 -4.44
C PRO A 123 4.17 -33.17 -5.12
N TYR A 124 4.01 -32.81 -6.37
CA TYR A 124 2.82 -33.09 -7.20
C TYR A 124 1.51 -32.49 -6.66
N SER A 125 1.58 -31.62 -5.64
CA SER A 125 0.40 -30.91 -5.15
C SER A 125 0.08 -29.68 -5.99
N LEU A 126 -1.20 -29.35 -6.10
CA LEU A 126 -1.66 -28.09 -6.71
C LEU A 126 -1.54 -26.96 -5.68
N ARG A 127 -1.00 -25.82 -6.12
CA ARG A 127 -0.97 -24.59 -5.35
C ARG A 127 -1.51 -23.42 -6.16
N MET A 128 -2.22 -22.54 -5.49
CA MET A 128 -2.62 -21.25 -6.03
C MET A 128 -1.86 -20.16 -5.27
N VAL A 129 -1.20 -19.26 -6.01
CA VAL A 129 -0.39 -18.19 -5.43
C VAL A 129 -0.89 -16.83 -5.88
N LYS A 130 -0.81 -15.85 -5.00
CA LYS A 130 -1.08 -14.44 -5.29
C LYS A 130 -0.11 -13.54 -4.53
N VAL A 131 0.14 -12.38 -5.09
CA VAL A 131 1.09 -11.39 -4.57
C VAL A 131 0.38 -10.06 -4.35
N ARG A 132 0.74 -9.33 -3.31
CA ARG A 132 0.40 -7.92 -3.13
C ARG A 132 1.63 -7.10 -2.77
N ALA A 133 1.67 -5.86 -3.23
CA ALA A 133 2.65 -4.88 -2.79
C ALA A 133 2.19 -4.22 -1.48
N TYR A 134 3.14 -3.77 -0.65
CA TYR A 134 2.86 -2.90 0.48
C TYR A 134 3.77 -1.67 0.49
N LYS A 135 3.29 -0.60 1.12
CA LYS A 135 4.07 0.62 1.42
C LYS A 135 4.04 0.90 2.90
N THR A 136 5.22 1.08 3.48
CA THR A 136 5.38 1.52 4.88
C THR A 136 6.04 2.90 4.91
N VAL A 137 5.46 3.82 5.65
CA VAL A 137 6.00 5.16 5.92
C VAL A 137 5.75 5.47 7.39
N ASN A 138 6.78 5.85 8.14
CA ASN A 138 6.68 6.22 9.55
C ASN A 138 5.90 5.18 10.39
N GLY A 139 6.18 3.90 10.17
CA GLY A 139 5.53 2.78 10.88
C GLY A 139 4.11 2.43 10.40
N LYS A 140 3.49 3.24 9.53
CA LYS A 140 2.17 2.96 8.94
C LYS A 140 2.32 2.19 7.64
N THR A 141 1.58 1.07 7.51
CA THR A 141 1.60 0.23 6.33
C THR A 141 0.26 0.27 5.61
N SER A 142 0.32 0.40 4.29
CA SER A 142 -0.82 0.31 3.38
C SER A 142 -0.56 -0.77 2.34
N TYR A 143 -1.57 -1.58 2.05
CA TYR A 143 -1.48 -2.72 1.13
C TYR A 143 -2.20 -2.44 -0.17
N GLY A 144 -1.57 -2.82 -1.28
CA GLY A 144 -2.19 -2.87 -2.60
C GLY A 144 -3.17 -4.04 -2.72
N ALA A 145 -3.95 -4.05 -3.79
CA ALA A 145 -4.78 -5.20 -4.11
C ALA A 145 -3.90 -6.40 -4.49
N PHE A 146 -4.40 -7.61 -4.21
CA PHE A 146 -3.76 -8.84 -4.66
C PHE A 146 -3.75 -8.94 -6.20
N SER A 147 -2.74 -9.63 -6.73
CA SER A 147 -2.74 -10.11 -8.12
C SER A 147 -3.92 -11.05 -8.38
N GLN A 148 -4.15 -11.39 -9.65
CA GLN A 148 -4.85 -12.62 -9.97
C GLN A 148 -4.11 -13.79 -9.31
N ALA A 149 -4.86 -14.82 -8.92
CA ALA A 149 -4.27 -16.08 -8.46
C ALA A 149 -3.71 -16.85 -9.66
N VAL A 150 -2.53 -17.43 -9.48
CA VAL A 150 -1.86 -18.27 -10.47
C VAL A 150 -1.79 -19.69 -9.92
N MET A 151 -2.20 -20.67 -10.72
CA MET A 151 -2.08 -22.08 -10.40
C MET A 151 -0.72 -22.62 -10.82
N VAL A 152 -0.14 -23.49 -10.01
CA VAL A 152 1.11 -24.20 -10.26
C VAL A 152 1.07 -25.59 -9.64
N ILE A 153 1.57 -26.60 -10.37
CA ILE A 153 1.82 -27.93 -9.84
C ILE A 153 3.27 -27.95 -9.32
N VAL A 154 3.42 -28.27 -8.06
CA VAL A 154 4.74 -28.43 -7.41
C VAL A 154 5.38 -29.71 -7.94
N ARG A 155 6.67 -29.70 -8.24
CA ARG A 155 7.44 -30.88 -8.67
C ARG A 155 8.50 -31.22 -7.63
#